data_477395d91b83c9ab5907906144291343
#
_entry.id   477395d91b83c9ab5907906144291343
#
_cell.length_a   1.000
_cell.length_b   1.000
_cell.length_c   1.000
_cell.angle_alpha   90.00
_cell.angle_beta   90.00
_cell.angle_gamma   90.00
#
_symmetry.space_group_name_H-M   'P 1'
#
loop_
_entity.id
_entity.type
_entity.pdbx_description
1 polymer ?
#
loop_
_entity_poly.entity_id
_entity_poly.type
_entity_poly.pdbx_seq_one_letter_code
_entity_poly.pdbx_strand_id
1 'polypeptide(L)'
;MAVPPDNRTAGYRPTVSGDLFASAATERLARRAPLADRLRPTRLDDVVGQEHLLGPGRPLRRLIEADRLSSVVLWGPPGTGKTSLARLIARVTAQEFAELSAVNASVKDVRELVASAKARLGERDVGTILFLDEVHRFNKAQQDALLPSVESGLLVLIGATTENPFFEVNAPLLSRSTLFRLEPLGPEALRRLLERGLAVEAVEADDDALDLLVDRAAGDGRHALTSLEVAAALAVGRAAEQPAEGSETRVVLADAEAALGTKALRYGRDAHYDVISAFIKSIRGSDPDAGLYWLARMLDVGEDARFIARRLVILASEDVGMADPMSLVVADAAARAVEFVGLPEAKLNLAQAVVHLATAPKSNRVTMALGAAEGDARAAGTGEVPIHLRDAHYRGAAQLGHGKGYDYPHDHPEGWVEQRHRPAEVDGRRYYDPSQHGFENEIAERMRSTQPSEKGSGEEDPGNG
;
A
#
# COMPACT_ATOMS: atom_id res chain seq x y z
N MET A 1 5.09 50.22 -66.84
CA MET A 1 5.93 49.26 -66.09
C MET A 1 5.00 48.48 -65.18
N ALA A 2 4.80 47.22 -65.51
CA ALA A 2 3.78 46.36 -64.92
C ALA A 2 4.19 45.75 -63.60
N VAL A 3 3.28 45.75 -62.63
CA VAL A 3 3.35 44.99 -61.38
C VAL A 3 2.78 43.58 -61.64
N PRO A 4 3.45 42.47 -61.28
CA PRO A 4 2.91 41.14 -61.43
C PRO A 4 1.98 40.77 -60.24
N PRO A 5 1.06 39.83 -60.43
CA PRO A 5 -0.03 39.57 -59.55
C PRO A 5 0.30 38.59 -58.42
N ASP A 6 -0.41 38.83 -57.36
CA ASP A 6 -0.68 38.08 -56.17
C ASP A 6 -0.82 36.55 -56.39
N ASN A 7 -0.04 35.75 -55.60
CA ASN A 7 -0.12 34.30 -55.60
C ASN A 7 -0.82 33.82 -54.30
N ARG A 8 -2.08 33.46 -54.47
CA ARG A 8 -3.04 33.01 -53.47
C ARG A 8 -2.54 31.77 -52.73
N THR A 9 -2.51 31.86 -51.46
CA THR A 9 -2.40 30.77 -50.50
C THR A 9 -3.44 29.68 -50.78
N ALA A 10 -3.01 28.55 -51.24
CA ALA A 10 -3.85 27.36 -51.34
C ALA A 10 -4.09 26.83 -49.93
N GLY A 11 -5.33 26.96 -49.46
CA GLY A 11 -5.80 26.37 -48.23
C GLY A 11 -5.68 24.86 -48.27
N TYR A 12 -4.92 24.30 -47.32
CA TYR A 12 -4.91 22.88 -47.05
C TYR A 12 -6.27 22.48 -46.49
N ARG A 13 -7.09 21.84 -47.30
CA ARG A 13 -8.27 21.08 -46.83
C ARG A 13 -7.80 19.72 -46.36
N PRO A 14 -7.98 19.33 -45.11
CA PRO A 14 -7.71 17.96 -44.67
C PRO A 14 -8.69 17.03 -45.41
N THR A 15 -8.15 16.06 -46.10
CA THR A 15 -8.92 15.04 -46.78
C THR A 15 -9.59 14.11 -45.78
N VAL A 16 -10.90 13.93 -45.89
CA VAL A 16 -11.79 13.11 -45.02
C VAL A 16 -11.33 11.65 -44.92
N SER A 17 -10.42 11.18 -45.77
CA SER A 17 -9.89 9.81 -45.71
C SER A 17 -8.90 9.54 -44.57
N GLY A 18 -8.21 10.55 -44.06
CA GLY A 18 -7.25 10.37 -42.95
C GLY A 18 -7.96 10.10 -41.63
N ASP A 19 -9.16 10.64 -41.43
CA ASP A 19 -9.92 10.53 -40.17
C ASP A 19 -10.58 9.15 -39.99
N LEU A 20 -11.05 8.54 -41.07
CA LEU A 20 -11.65 7.20 -41.09
C LEU A 20 -10.63 6.08 -40.79
N PHE A 21 -9.42 6.17 -41.31
CA PHE A 21 -8.36 5.20 -40.99
C PHE A 21 -7.81 5.35 -39.58
N ALA A 22 -7.72 6.58 -39.08
CA ALA A 22 -7.35 6.85 -37.68
C ALA A 22 -8.42 6.34 -36.71
N SER A 23 -9.69 6.52 -37.01
CA SER A 23 -10.82 5.99 -36.24
C SER A 23 -10.82 4.46 -36.22
N ALA A 24 -10.68 3.82 -37.40
CA ALA A 24 -10.60 2.35 -37.50
C ALA A 24 -9.36 1.77 -36.80
N ALA A 25 -8.23 2.47 -36.82
CA ALA A 25 -7.02 2.04 -36.10
C ALA A 25 -7.25 2.13 -34.57
N THR A 26 -7.88 3.21 -34.10
CA THR A 26 -8.22 3.40 -32.68
C THR A 26 -9.18 2.31 -32.19
N GLU A 27 -10.22 1.98 -32.97
CA GLU A 27 -11.14 0.89 -32.62
C GLU A 27 -10.45 -0.47 -32.59
N ARG A 28 -9.55 -0.75 -33.54
CA ARG A 28 -8.78 -2.00 -33.56
C ARG A 28 -7.83 -2.09 -32.36
N LEU A 29 -7.18 -1.00 -31.99
CA LEU A 29 -6.33 -0.92 -30.80
C LEU A 29 -7.15 -1.12 -29.52
N ALA A 30 -8.33 -0.50 -29.42
CA ALA A 30 -9.22 -0.67 -28.28
C ALA A 30 -9.67 -2.13 -28.10
N ARG A 31 -9.97 -2.85 -29.20
CA ARG A 31 -10.31 -4.29 -29.14
C ARG A 31 -9.13 -5.20 -28.79
N ARG A 32 -7.90 -4.78 -29.07
CA ARG A 32 -6.67 -5.51 -28.74
C ARG A 32 -6.06 -5.11 -27.41
N ALA A 33 -6.64 -4.11 -26.74
CA ALA A 33 -6.17 -3.68 -25.43
C ALA A 33 -6.34 -4.82 -24.41
N PRO A 34 -5.45 -4.94 -23.42
CA PRO A 34 -5.58 -5.90 -22.33
C PRO A 34 -6.96 -5.84 -21.69
N LEU A 35 -7.47 -6.97 -21.19
CA LEU A 35 -8.80 -7.08 -20.57
C LEU A 35 -8.99 -6.05 -19.45
N ALA A 36 -7.96 -5.81 -18.66
CA ALA A 36 -7.97 -4.78 -17.62
C ALA A 36 -8.22 -3.35 -18.14
N ASP A 37 -7.81 -3.04 -19.36
CA ASP A 37 -8.06 -1.74 -19.99
C ASP A 37 -9.44 -1.69 -20.65
N ARG A 38 -9.92 -2.79 -21.22
CA ARG A 38 -11.25 -2.90 -21.82
C ARG A 38 -12.37 -2.82 -20.75
N LEU A 39 -12.09 -3.30 -19.54
CA LEU A 39 -13.03 -3.29 -18.40
C LEU A 39 -12.90 -2.06 -17.50
N ARG A 40 -12.19 -1.01 -17.92
CA ARG A 40 -12.14 0.22 -17.14
C ARG A 40 -13.54 0.79 -16.92
N PRO A 41 -13.89 1.16 -15.68
CA PRO A 41 -15.21 1.70 -15.37
C PRO A 41 -15.47 2.99 -16.16
N THR A 42 -16.68 3.14 -16.66
CA THR A 42 -17.16 4.33 -17.38
C THR A 42 -18.10 5.15 -16.53
N ARG A 43 -18.65 4.59 -15.45
CA ARG A 43 -19.54 5.22 -14.48
C ARG A 43 -19.05 4.94 -13.07
N LEU A 44 -19.37 5.80 -12.11
CA LEU A 44 -19.00 5.61 -10.70
C LEU A 44 -19.57 4.29 -10.12
N ASP A 45 -20.76 3.89 -10.57
CA ASP A 45 -21.40 2.65 -10.13
C ASP A 45 -20.73 1.38 -10.69
N ASP A 46 -19.88 1.52 -11.71
CA ASP A 46 -19.13 0.39 -12.27
C ASP A 46 -17.87 0.06 -11.47
N VAL A 47 -17.44 0.96 -10.57
CA VAL A 47 -16.27 0.73 -9.71
C VAL A 47 -16.62 -0.30 -8.65
N VAL A 48 -15.80 -1.33 -8.53
CA VAL A 48 -15.98 -2.40 -7.54
C VAL A 48 -14.98 -2.31 -6.40
N GLY A 49 -15.40 -2.65 -5.19
CA GLY A 49 -14.52 -2.82 -4.03
C GLY A 49 -14.04 -1.52 -3.37
N GLN A 50 -14.58 -0.35 -3.76
CA GLN A 50 -14.25 0.94 -3.15
C GLN A 50 -15.50 1.65 -2.62
N GLU A 51 -16.46 0.90 -2.11
CA GLU A 51 -17.76 1.39 -1.63
C GLU A 51 -17.62 2.39 -0.47
N HIS A 52 -16.56 2.27 0.34
CA HIS A 52 -16.23 3.20 1.43
C HIS A 52 -15.89 4.61 0.92
N LEU A 53 -15.42 4.75 -0.34
CA LEU A 53 -15.11 6.04 -0.99
C LEU A 53 -16.20 6.50 -1.96
N LEU A 54 -16.77 5.57 -2.73
CA LEU A 54 -17.62 5.84 -3.88
C LEU A 54 -19.07 5.38 -3.69
N GLY A 55 -19.41 4.78 -2.55
CA GLY A 55 -20.79 4.42 -2.23
C GLY A 55 -21.71 5.65 -2.18
N PRO A 56 -23.04 5.46 -2.25
CA PRO A 56 -24.00 6.56 -2.20
C PRO A 56 -23.77 7.47 -0.98
N GLY A 57 -23.68 8.77 -1.25
CA GLY A 57 -23.49 9.78 -0.20
C GLY A 57 -22.07 9.92 0.35
N ARG A 58 -21.10 9.15 -0.10
CA ARG A 58 -19.70 9.24 0.33
C ARG A 58 -19.03 10.54 -0.16
N PRO A 59 -18.06 11.08 0.60
CA PRO A 59 -17.47 12.39 0.32
C PRO A 59 -16.86 12.50 -1.09
N LEU A 60 -16.04 11.53 -1.50
CA LEU A 60 -15.39 11.54 -2.82
C LEU A 60 -16.43 11.53 -3.95
N ARG A 61 -17.43 10.66 -3.86
CA ARG A 61 -18.52 10.60 -4.84
C ARG A 61 -19.24 11.94 -4.97
N ARG A 62 -19.62 12.58 -3.85
CA ARG A 62 -20.29 13.87 -3.85
C ARG A 62 -19.46 14.98 -4.48
N LEU A 63 -18.14 14.99 -4.23
CA LEU A 63 -17.23 15.98 -4.83
C LEU A 63 -17.15 15.81 -6.35
N ILE A 64 -17.11 14.56 -6.83
CA ILE A 64 -17.09 14.25 -8.27
C ILE A 64 -18.43 14.64 -8.93
N GLU A 65 -19.56 14.23 -8.37
CA GLU A 65 -20.90 14.51 -8.90
C GLU A 65 -21.22 16.01 -8.90
N ALA A 66 -20.67 16.78 -7.96
CA ALA A 66 -20.84 18.23 -7.88
C ALA A 66 -19.85 19.03 -8.75
N ASP A 67 -18.92 18.37 -9.45
CA ASP A 67 -17.78 18.99 -10.17
C ASP A 67 -16.99 19.99 -9.31
N ARG A 68 -16.80 19.64 -8.02
CA ARG A 68 -16.08 20.43 -7.00
C ARG A 68 -14.87 19.70 -6.44
N LEU A 69 -14.26 18.83 -7.24
CA LEU A 69 -13.08 18.11 -6.81
C LEU A 69 -11.91 19.09 -6.71
N SER A 70 -11.35 19.21 -5.51
CA SER A 70 -10.03 19.82 -5.28
C SER A 70 -8.93 18.79 -5.56
N SER A 71 -7.66 19.20 -5.44
CA SER A 71 -6.54 18.27 -5.58
C SER A 71 -6.64 17.10 -4.60
N VAL A 72 -6.33 15.90 -5.08
CA VAL A 72 -6.44 14.65 -4.31
C VAL A 72 -5.20 13.78 -4.51
N VAL A 73 -4.88 12.98 -3.50
CA VAL A 73 -3.88 11.91 -3.60
C VAL A 73 -4.58 10.58 -3.35
N LEU A 74 -4.56 9.72 -4.36
CA LEU A 74 -5.09 8.35 -4.32
C LEU A 74 -3.96 7.40 -3.89
N TRP A 75 -4.07 6.85 -2.72
CA TRP A 75 -3.07 5.96 -2.13
C TRP A 75 -3.62 4.56 -1.91
N GLY A 76 -2.83 3.55 -2.21
CA GLY A 76 -3.20 2.15 -1.95
C GLY A 76 -2.39 1.16 -2.77
N PRO A 77 -2.53 -0.15 -2.50
CA PRO A 77 -1.80 -1.21 -3.19
C PRO A 77 -1.99 -1.20 -4.71
N PRO A 78 -1.11 -1.89 -5.47
CA PRO A 78 -1.29 -2.08 -6.92
C PRO A 78 -2.65 -2.74 -7.22
N GLY A 79 -3.17 -2.51 -8.42
CA GLY A 79 -4.42 -3.13 -8.89
C GLY A 79 -5.72 -2.71 -8.21
N THR A 80 -5.70 -1.76 -7.26
CA THR A 80 -6.90 -1.28 -6.54
C THR A 80 -7.75 -0.29 -7.33
N GLY A 81 -7.33 0.10 -8.54
CA GLY A 81 -8.12 0.95 -9.44
C GLY A 81 -7.76 2.44 -9.41
N LYS A 82 -6.64 2.88 -8.80
CA LYS A 82 -6.23 4.31 -8.73
C LYS A 82 -6.24 5.01 -10.09
N THR A 83 -5.55 4.46 -11.09
CA THR A 83 -5.50 5.01 -12.45
C THR A 83 -6.87 4.98 -13.14
N SER A 84 -7.65 3.92 -12.93
CA SER A 84 -9.01 3.80 -13.47
C SER A 84 -9.94 4.85 -12.89
N LEU A 85 -9.85 5.09 -11.58
CA LEU A 85 -10.63 6.11 -10.89
C LEU A 85 -10.26 7.52 -11.36
N ALA A 86 -8.96 7.83 -11.51
CA ALA A 86 -8.52 9.13 -12.02
C ALA A 86 -9.05 9.42 -13.42
N ARG A 87 -9.00 8.45 -14.32
CA ARG A 87 -9.56 8.58 -15.68
C ARG A 87 -11.08 8.66 -15.70
N LEU A 88 -11.76 7.98 -14.78
CA LEU A 88 -13.21 8.08 -14.62
C LEU A 88 -13.60 9.48 -14.15
N ILE A 89 -12.91 10.03 -13.15
CA ILE A 89 -13.12 11.41 -12.67
C ILE A 89 -13.00 12.39 -13.85
N ALA A 90 -11.97 12.25 -14.67
CA ALA A 90 -11.77 13.10 -15.84
C ALA A 90 -12.89 13.02 -16.88
N ARG A 91 -13.55 11.87 -17.02
CA ARG A 91 -14.69 11.70 -17.92
C ARG A 91 -15.99 12.32 -17.40
N VAL A 92 -16.15 12.32 -16.08
CA VAL A 92 -17.38 12.80 -15.42
C VAL A 92 -17.35 14.31 -15.21
N THR A 93 -16.15 14.90 -15.11
CA THR A 93 -15.93 16.34 -14.95
C THR A 93 -15.83 17.05 -16.31
N ALA A 94 -16.18 18.32 -16.36
CA ALA A 94 -16.07 19.15 -17.57
C ALA A 94 -14.64 19.67 -17.84
N GLN A 95 -13.64 19.12 -17.15
CA GLN A 95 -12.25 19.57 -17.21
C GLN A 95 -11.42 18.77 -18.20
N GLU A 96 -10.39 19.38 -18.76
CA GLU A 96 -9.41 18.72 -19.62
C GLU A 96 -8.48 17.81 -18.80
N PHE A 97 -8.25 16.60 -19.29
CA PHE A 97 -7.39 15.62 -18.63
C PHE A 97 -5.99 15.61 -19.24
N ALA A 98 -5.00 15.88 -18.42
CA ALA A 98 -3.59 15.76 -18.77
C ALA A 98 -2.93 14.71 -17.89
N GLU A 99 -2.21 13.78 -18.51
CA GLU A 99 -1.52 12.69 -17.80
C GLU A 99 0.00 12.87 -17.91
N LEU A 100 0.70 12.81 -16.79
CA LEU A 100 2.15 12.74 -16.71
C LEU A 100 2.57 11.47 -15.98
N SER A 101 3.54 10.77 -16.55
CA SER A 101 4.20 9.67 -15.84
C SER A 101 5.37 10.22 -15.05
N ALA A 102 5.37 10.03 -13.74
CA ALA A 102 6.44 10.49 -12.87
C ALA A 102 7.82 9.84 -13.20
N VAL A 103 7.82 8.72 -13.91
CA VAL A 103 9.05 8.04 -14.32
C VAL A 103 9.81 8.81 -15.40
N ASN A 104 9.09 9.45 -16.33
CA ASN A 104 9.69 10.03 -17.55
C ASN A 104 9.57 11.55 -17.61
N ALA A 105 8.69 12.16 -16.83
CA ALA A 105 8.43 13.60 -16.91
C ALA A 105 9.56 14.42 -16.26
N SER A 106 9.95 15.48 -16.93
CA SER A 106 10.92 16.46 -16.44
C SER A 106 10.22 17.72 -15.90
N VAL A 107 10.96 18.60 -15.20
CA VAL A 107 10.46 19.94 -14.79
C VAL A 107 10.01 20.76 -16.02
N LYS A 108 10.63 20.53 -17.19
CA LYS A 108 10.24 21.19 -18.44
C LYS A 108 8.84 20.77 -18.86
N ASP A 109 8.53 19.47 -18.81
CA ASP A 109 7.20 18.94 -19.18
C ASP A 109 6.11 19.49 -18.26
N VAL A 110 6.41 19.61 -16.96
CA VAL A 110 5.51 20.26 -15.99
C VAL A 110 5.22 21.70 -16.39
N ARG A 111 6.26 22.48 -16.76
CA ARG A 111 6.10 23.89 -17.16
C ARG A 111 5.31 24.03 -18.47
N GLU A 112 5.54 23.16 -19.45
CA GLU A 112 4.80 23.15 -20.72
C GLU A 112 3.31 22.83 -20.49
N LEU A 113 3.03 21.88 -19.61
CA LEU A 113 1.65 21.54 -19.21
C LEU A 113 0.97 22.73 -18.52
N VAL A 114 1.65 23.40 -17.58
CA VAL A 114 1.15 24.60 -16.90
C VAL A 114 0.85 25.72 -17.90
N ALA A 115 1.74 25.94 -18.86
CA ALA A 115 1.52 26.96 -19.91
C ALA A 115 0.29 26.63 -20.77
N SER A 116 0.13 25.35 -21.17
CA SER A 116 -1.03 24.85 -21.92
C SER A 116 -2.33 24.97 -21.13
N ALA A 117 -2.31 24.66 -19.83
CA ALA A 117 -3.47 24.81 -18.96
C ALA A 117 -3.91 26.29 -18.83
N LYS A 118 -2.93 27.19 -18.70
CA LYS A 118 -3.19 28.64 -18.62
C LYS A 118 -3.80 29.19 -19.93
N ALA A 119 -3.28 28.77 -21.08
CA ALA A 119 -3.83 29.14 -22.37
C ALA A 119 -5.26 28.65 -22.53
N ARG A 120 -5.51 27.38 -22.19
CA ARG A 120 -6.85 26.75 -22.27
C ARG A 120 -7.87 27.42 -21.38
N LEU A 121 -7.49 27.75 -20.14
CA LEU A 121 -8.37 28.50 -19.23
C LEU A 121 -8.70 29.88 -19.79
N GLY A 122 -7.70 30.59 -20.33
CA GLY A 122 -7.92 31.93 -20.92
C GLY A 122 -8.71 31.93 -22.20
N GLU A 123 -8.60 30.90 -23.04
CA GLU A 123 -9.28 30.84 -24.36
C GLU A 123 -10.67 30.22 -24.30
N ARG A 124 -10.87 29.22 -23.41
CA ARG A 124 -12.07 28.37 -23.43
C ARG A 124 -12.79 28.27 -22.10
N ASP A 125 -12.26 28.88 -21.05
CA ASP A 125 -12.75 28.75 -19.66
C ASP A 125 -12.87 27.28 -19.19
N VAL A 126 -11.88 26.44 -19.60
CA VAL A 126 -11.84 25.01 -19.25
C VAL A 126 -10.70 24.76 -18.31
N GLY A 127 -10.99 24.23 -17.12
CA GLY A 127 -10.01 23.80 -16.12
C GLY A 127 -9.21 22.58 -16.58
N THR A 128 -8.12 22.30 -15.88
CA THR A 128 -7.26 21.16 -16.20
C THR A 128 -7.06 20.28 -14.99
N ILE A 129 -7.39 18.99 -15.13
CA ILE A 129 -7.01 17.92 -14.20
C ILE A 129 -5.66 17.37 -14.65
N LEU A 130 -4.68 17.46 -13.79
CA LEU A 130 -3.40 16.78 -13.96
C LEU A 130 -3.42 15.46 -13.20
N PHE A 131 -3.37 14.34 -13.92
CA PHE A 131 -3.11 13.03 -13.33
C PHE A 131 -1.61 12.74 -13.33
N LEU A 132 -1.07 12.47 -12.16
CA LEU A 132 0.32 12.11 -11.94
C LEU A 132 0.39 10.71 -11.34
N ASP A 133 0.71 9.73 -12.20
CA ASP A 133 0.87 8.35 -11.76
C ASP A 133 2.25 8.17 -11.08
N GLU A 134 2.27 7.39 -9.98
CA GLU A 134 3.45 7.11 -9.16
C GLU A 134 4.14 8.41 -8.67
N VAL A 135 3.35 9.32 -8.07
CA VAL A 135 3.82 10.66 -7.62
C VAL A 135 5.06 10.60 -6.73
N HIS A 136 5.29 9.50 -6.02
CA HIS A 136 6.48 9.27 -5.20
C HIS A 136 7.79 9.24 -6.00
N ARG A 137 7.72 9.06 -7.32
CA ARG A 137 8.90 9.10 -8.20
C ARG A 137 9.30 10.51 -8.63
N PHE A 138 8.46 11.50 -8.38
CA PHE A 138 8.84 12.91 -8.57
C PHE A 138 9.78 13.33 -7.46
N ASN A 139 10.93 13.90 -7.84
CA ASN A 139 11.80 14.53 -6.86
C ASN A 139 11.19 15.84 -6.33
N LYS A 140 11.77 16.36 -5.25
CA LYS A 140 11.28 17.58 -4.59
C LYS A 140 11.13 18.78 -5.55
N ALA A 141 12.08 18.99 -6.46
CA ALA A 141 12.03 20.12 -7.40
C ALA A 141 10.89 19.98 -8.42
N GLN A 142 10.56 18.76 -8.83
CA GLN A 142 9.42 18.49 -9.72
C GLN A 142 8.08 18.69 -8.99
N GLN A 143 7.98 18.25 -7.74
CA GLN A 143 6.80 18.48 -6.91
C GLN A 143 6.62 19.98 -6.60
N ASP A 144 7.70 20.70 -6.28
CA ASP A 144 7.67 22.14 -6.02
C ASP A 144 7.24 22.94 -7.26
N ALA A 145 7.57 22.48 -8.47
CA ALA A 145 7.15 23.13 -9.72
C ALA A 145 5.63 23.09 -9.95
N LEU A 146 4.91 22.16 -9.32
CA LEU A 146 3.43 22.07 -9.39
C LEU A 146 2.74 23.01 -8.40
N LEU A 147 3.39 23.36 -7.29
CA LEU A 147 2.76 24.07 -6.17
C LEU A 147 2.04 25.37 -6.59
N PRO A 148 2.65 26.30 -7.36
CA PRO A 148 1.97 27.56 -7.70
C PRO A 148 0.68 27.34 -8.50
N SER A 149 0.66 26.29 -9.34
CA SER A 149 -0.48 25.97 -10.19
C SER A 149 -1.62 25.27 -9.43
N VAL A 150 -1.26 24.45 -8.45
CA VAL A 150 -2.21 23.81 -7.53
C VAL A 150 -2.79 24.86 -6.55
N GLU A 151 -1.96 25.75 -6.02
CA GLU A 151 -2.39 26.83 -5.12
C GLU A 151 -3.35 27.81 -5.77
N SER A 152 -3.09 28.18 -7.02
CA SER A 152 -3.96 29.09 -7.77
C SER A 152 -5.22 28.44 -8.30
N GLY A 153 -5.38 27.11 -8.18
CA GLY A 153 -6.48 26.36 -8.75
C GLY A 153 -6.42 26.23 -10.28
N LEU A 154 -5.31 26.62 -10.92
CA LEU A 154 -5.09 26.43 -12.35
C LEU A 154 -5.07 24.95 -12.74
N LEU A 155 -4.52 24.11 -11.86
CA LEU A 155 -4.47 22.67 -11.97
C LEU A 155 -5.19 22.02 -10.78
N VAL A 156 -6.07 21.07 -11.06
CA VAL A 156 -6.55 20.10 -10.07
C VAL A 156 -5.65 18.88 -10.17
N LEU A 157 -4.85 18.63 -9.15
CA LEU A 157 -3.93 17.48 -9.13
C LEU A 157 -4.67 16.22 -8.67
N ILE A 158 -4.55 15.12 -9.42
CA ILE A 158 -4.86 13.77 -8.97
C ILE A 158 -3.55 12.99 -8.94
N GLY A 159 -2.92 12.90 -7.78
CA GLY A 159 -1.73 12.06 -7.57
C GLY A 159 -2.13 10.62 -7.28
N ALA A 160 -1.44 9.65 -7.86
CA ALA A 160 -1.58 8.24 -7.48
C ALA A 160 -0.24 7.71 -6.95
N THR A 161 -0.29 6.90 -5.89
CA THR A 161 0.90 6.26 -5.32
C THR A 161 0.58 4.94 -4.64
N THR A 162 1.53 4.02 -4.68
CA THR A 162 1.53 2.79 -3.88
C THR A 162 2.25 2.97 -2.54
N GLU A 163 3.11 3.97 -2.44
CA GLU A 163 3.90 4.29 -1.25
C GLU A 163 3.15 5.21 -0.29
N ASN A 164 3.60 5.27 0.97
CA ASN A 164 2.98 6.13 1.97
C ASN A 164 3.19 7.62 1.63
N PRO A 165 2.12 8.38 1.28
CA PRO A 165 2.24 9.75 0.81
C PRO A 165 2.81 10.72 1.86
N PHE A 166 2.74 10.41 3.14
CA PHE A 166 3.32 11.26 4.19
C PHE A 166 4.86 11.28 4.18
N PHE A 167 5.50 10.30 3.56
CA PHE A 167 6.96 10.25 3.40
C PHE A 167 7.41 10.72 2.02
N GLU A 168 6.60 10.49 1.00
CA GLU A 168 7.01 10.62 -0.40
C GLU A 168 6.51 11.91 -1.06
N VAL A 169 5.37 12.44 -0.61
CA VAL A 169 4.81 13.68 -1.15
C VAL A 169 5.22 14.85 -0.25
N ASN A 170 5.73 15.93 -0.83
CA ASN A 170 6.14 17.08 -0.03
C ASN A 170 4.96 17.69 0.76
N ALA A 171 5.23 18.12 1.99
CA ALA A 171 4.21 18.62 2.91
C ALA A 171 3.36 19.78 2.34
N PRO A 172 3.92 20.75 1.58
CA PRO A 172 3.12 21.79 0.94
C PRO A 172 2.10 21.27 -0.07
N LEU A 173 2.43 20.25 -0.85
CA LEU A 173 1.50 19.67 -1.83
C LEU A 173 0.44 18.81 -1.13
N LEU A 174 0.86 18.05 -0.11
CA LEU A 174 -0.03 17.21 0.68
C LEU A 174 -1.05 18.05 1.47
N SER A 175 -0.63 19.19 2.04
CA SER A 175 -1.54 20.10 2.78
C SER A 175 -2.63 20.74 1.91
N ARG A 176 -2.47 20.72 0.58
CA ARG A 176 -3.44 21.25 -0.42
C ARG A 176 -4.21 20.16 -1.14
N SER A 177 -3.99 18.90 -0.74
CA SER A 177 -4.63 17.74 -1.34
C SER A 177 -5.44 16.96 -0.31
N THR A 178 -6.56 16.42 -0.73
CA THR A 178 -7.31 15.46 0.10
C THR A 178 -6.79 14.05 -0.16
N LEU A 179 -6.46 13.33 0.89
CA LEU A 179 -5.95 11.97 0.79
C LEU A 179 -7.10 10.96 0.82
N PHE A 180 -7.16 10.09 -0.18
CA PHE A 180 -8.09 8.95 -0.23
C PHE A 180 -7.32 7.64 -0.32
N ARG A 181 -7.60 6.75 0.63
CA ARG A 181 -6.99 5.42 0.67
C ARG A 181 -7.87 4.42 -0.07
N LEU A 182 -7.33 3.81 -1.12
CA LEU A 182 -7.96 2.67 -1.79
C LEU A 182 -7.53 1.38 -1.08
N GLU A 183 -8.49 0.50 -0.87
CA GLU A 183 -8.26 -0.78 -0.22
C GLU A 183 -8.07 -1.90 -1.26
N PRO A 184 -7.35 -2.98 -0.91
CA PRO A 184 -7.34 -4.19 -1.73
C PRO A 184 -8.76 -4.64 -2.06
N LEU A 185 -8.98 -5.15 -3.27
CA LEU A 185 -10.30 -5.63 -3.65
C LEU A 185 -10.64 -6.89 -2.84
N GLY A 186 -11.77 -6.89 -2.17
CA GLY A 186 -12.27 -8.08 -1.49
C GLY A 186 -12.63 -9.19 -2.48
N PRO A 187 -12.74 -10.45 -2.00
CA PRO A 187 -13.04 -11.61 -2.86
C PRO A 187 -14.31 -11.46 -3.70
N GLU A 188 -15.37 -10.90 -3.13
CA GLU A 188 -16.62 -10.66 -3.86
C GLU A 188 -16.46 -9.60 -4.96
N ALA A 189 -15.65 -8.58 -4.71
CA ALA A 189 -15.35 -7.54 -5.70
C ALA A 189 -14.51 -8.11 -6.85
N LEU A 190 -13.49 -8.94 -6.55
CA LEU A 190 -12.68 -9.64 -7.53
C LEU A 190 -13.54 -10.61 -8.36
N ARG A 191 -14.42 -11.38 -7.73
CA ARG A 191 -15.32 -12.30 -8.43
C ARG A 191 -16.23 -11.54 -9.40
N ARG A 192 -16.90 -10.48 -8.97
CA ARG A 192 -17.69 -9.60 -9.86
C ARG A 192 -16.87 -9.02 -11.01
N LEU A 193 -15.61 -8.69 -10.78
CA LEU A 193 -14.72 -8.19 -11.81
C LEU A 193 -14.36 -9.26 -12.85
N LEU A 194 -14.08 -10.50 -12.40
CA LEU A 194 -13.82 -11.65 -13.26
C LEU A 194 -15.05 -12.05 -14.07
N GLU A 195 -16.25 -12.06 -13.48
CA GLU A 195 -17.52 -12.33 -14.18
C GLU A 195 -17.77 -11.33 -15.30
N ARG A 196 -17.49 -10.04 -15.08
CA ARG A 196 -17.51 -9.03 -16.16
C ARG A 196 -16.47 -9.31 -17.24
N GLY A 197 -15.29 -9.82 -16.84
CA GLY A 197 -14.24 -10.24 -17.77
C GLY A 197 -14.66 -11.38 -18.65
N LEU A 198 -15.28 -12.41 -18.10
CA LEU A 198 -15.83 -13.55 -18.83
C LEU A 198 -16.85 -13.11 -19.87
N ALA A 199 -17.75 -12.19 -19.51
CA ALA A 199 -18.73 -11.64 -20.43
C ALA A 199 -18.10 -10.89 -21.61
N VAL A 200 -16.98 -10.18 -21.40
CA VAL A 200 -16.23 -9.48 -22.48
C VAL A 200 -15.48 -10.47 -23.37
N GLU A 201 -14.93 -11.54 -22.80
CA GLU A 201 -14.23 -12.62 -23.55
C GLU A 201 -15.22 -13.60 -24.21
N ALA A 202 -16.52 -13.51 -23.91
CA ALA A 202 -17.56 -14.44 -24.38
C ALA A 202 -17.24 -15.91 -24.05
N VAL A 203 -16.76 -16.16 -22.84
CA VAL A 203 -16.47 -17.48 -22.28
C VAL A 203 -17.13 -17.64 -20.93
N GLU A 204 -17.41 -18.86 -20.53
CA GLU A 204 -17.83 -19.22 -19.19
C GLU A 204 -16.64 -19.69 -18.34
N ALA A 205 -16.82 -19.89 -17.05
CA ALA A 205 -15.81 -20.49 -16.20
C ALA A 205 -16.47 -21.40 -15.12
N ASP A 206 -15.72 -22.39 -14.70
CA ASP A 206 -16.08 -23.20 -13.54
C ASP A 206 -15.82 -22.43 -12.25
N ASP A 207 -16.60 -22.68 -11.21
CA ASP A 207 -16.49 -21.96 -9.93
C ASP A 207 -15.13 -22.14 -9.26
N ASP A 208 -14.55 -23.32 -9.34
CA ASP A 208 -13.24 -23.62 -8.78
C ASP A 208 -12.10 -22.89 -9.52
N ALA A 209 -12.22 -22.68 -10.83
CA ALA A 209 -11.30 -21.86 -11.61
C ALA A 209 -11.38 -20.38 -11.19
N LEU A 210 -12.60 -19.86 -11.01
CA LEU A 210 -12.81 -18.49 -10.53
C LEU A 210 -12.30 -18.29 -9.12
N ASP A 211 -12.58 -19.23 -8.22
CA ASP A 211 -12.12 -19.17 -6.84
C ASP A 211 -10.59 -19.16 -6.75
N LEU A 212 -9.91 -19.95 -7.60
CA LEU A 212 -8.45 -19.94 -7.70
C LEU A 212 -7.93 -18.58 -8.18
N LEU A 213 -8.53 -18.01 -9.23
CA LEU A 213 -8.13 -16.69 -9.75
C LEU A 213 -8.32 -15.58 -8.71
N VAL A 214 -9.45 -15.60 -7.97
CA VAL A 214 -9.75 -14.66 -6.88
C VAL A 214 -8.71 -14.77 -5.77
N ASP A 215 -8.41 -15.98 -5.34
CA ASP A 215 -7.48 -16.24 -4.24
C ASP A 215 -6.05 -15.74 -4.60
N ARG A 216 -5.58 -16.08 -5.79
CA ARG A 216 -4.24 -15.73 -6.26
C ARG A 216 -4.08 -14.26 -6.62
N ALA A 217 -5.15 -13.55 -6.91
CA ALA A 217 -5.10 -12.11 -7.16
C ALA A 217 -4.77 -11.30 -5.90
N ALA A 218 -4.99 -11.83 -4.69
CA ALA A 218 -4.63 -11.19 -3.42
C ALA A 218 -5.07 -9.72 -3.30
N GLY A 219 -6.22 -9.36 -3.88
CA GLY A 219 -6.76 -8.00 -3.88
C GLY A 219 -6.34 -7.13 -5.08
N ASP A 220 -5.51 -7.63 -5.99
CA ASP A 220 -5.08 -6.94 -7.22
C ASP A 220 -6.00 -7.28 -8.40
N GLY A 221 -6.90 -6.34 -8.75
CA GLY A 221 -7.84 -6.52 -9.86
C GLY A 221 -7.17 -6.57 -11.23
N ARG A 222 -6.00 -5.93 -11.42
CA ARG A 222 -5.26 -6.01 -12.69
C ARG A 222 -4.67 -7.41 -12.87
N HIS A 223 -4.06 -7.96 -11.81
CA HIS A 223 -3.53 -9.32 -11.82
C HIS A 223 -4.64 -10.34 -12.09
N ALA A 224 -5.80 -10.21 -11.42
CA ALA A 224 -6.97 -11.07 -11.65
C ALA A 224 -7.39 -11.08 -13.12
N LEU A 225 -7.58 -9.91 -13.72
CA LEU A 225 -8.01 -9.79 -15.12
C LEU A 225 -6.97 -10.28 -16.12
N THR A 226 -5.68 -10.04 -15.87
CA THR A 226 -4.59 -10.54 -16.72
C THR A 226 -4.55 -12.07 -16.68
N SER A 227 -4.69 -12.67 -15.51
CA SER A 227 -4.75 -14.13 -15.36
C SER A 227 -5.97 -14.73 -16.02
N LEU A 228 -7.14 -14.08 -15.91
CA LEU A 228 -8.36 -14.50 -16.60
C LEU A 228 -8.20 -14.43 -18.13
N GLU A 229 -7.61 -13.37 -18.67
CA GLU A 229 -7.37 -13.20 -20.11
C GLU A 229 -6.53 -14.35 -20.68
N VAL A 230 -5.47 -14.75 -19.95
CA VAL A 230 -4.64 -15.90 -20.32
C VAL A 230 -5.43 -17.21 -20.21
N ALA A 231 -6.16 -17.43 -19.12
CA ALA A 231 -6.96 -18.62 -18.92
C ALA A 231 -8.06 -18.78 -20.00
N ALA A 232 -8.72 -17.68 -20.37
CA ALA A 232 -9.70 -17.65 -21.45
C ALA A 232 -9.08 -18.00 -22.80
N ALA A 233 -7.89 -17.47 -23.09
CA ALA A 233 -7.16 -17.81 -24.32
C ALA A 233 -6.78 -19.31 -24.39
N LEU A 234 -6.37 -19.90 -23.25
CA LEU A 234 -6.08 -21.33 -23.15
C LEU A 234 -7.35 -22.19 -23.35
N ALA A 235 -8.47 -21.79 -22.76
CA ALA A 235 -9.76 -22.47 -22.92
C ALA A 235 -10.24 -22.45 -24.38
N VAL A 236 -10.09 -21.30 -25.07
CA VAL A 236 -10.42 -21.16 -26.50
C VAL A 236 -9.50 -22.07 -27.35
N GLY A 237 -8.18 -22.10 -27.06
CA GLY A 237 -7.24 -22.98 -27.74
C GLY A 237 -7.60 -24.45 -27.58
N ARG A 238 -7.91 -24.89 -26.37
CA ARG A 238 -8.34 -26.27 -26.07
C ARG A 238 -9.64 -26.64 -26.75
N ALA A 239 -10.62 -25.74 -26.79
CA ALA A 239 -11.88 -25.97 -27.49
C ALA A 239 -11.70 -26.09 -29.03
N ALA A 240 -10.74 -25.36 -29.59
CA ALA A 240 -10.39 -25.46 -31.02
C ALA A 240 -9.72 -26.79 -31.38
N GLU A 241 -8.94 -27.40 -30.46
CA GLU A 241 -8.31 -28.70 -30.65
C GLU A 241 -9.28 -29.87 -30.48
N GLN A 242 -10.33 -29.71 -29.69
CA GLN A 242 -11.34 -30.72 -29.40
C GLN A 242 -12.77 -30.16 -29.59
N PRO A 243 -13.18 -29.91 -30.85
CA PRO A 243 -14.50 -29.37 -31.11
C PRO A 243 -15.59 -30.39 -30.75
N ALA A 244 -16.33 -30.08 -29.68
CA ALA A 244 -17.54 -30.78 -29.34
C ALA A 244 -18.73 -29.96 -29.83
N GLU A 245 -19.65 -30.60 -30.62
CA GLU A 245 -20.81 -29.91 -31.18
C GLU A 245 -21.69 -29.37 -30.00
N GLY A 246 -21.83 -28.03 -29.95
CA GLY A 246 -22.73 -27.36 -29.00
C GLY A 246 -22.09 -27.04 -27.64
N SER A 247 -20.80 -27.26 -27.39
CA SER A 247 -20.19 -26.90 -26.10
C SER A 247 -19.75 -25.44 -26.08
N GLU A 248 -20.26 -24.67 -25.11
CA GLU A 248 -19.76 -23.33 -24.80
C GLU A 248 -18.31 -23.42 -24.33
N THR A 249 -17.46 -22.46 -24.78
CA THR A 249 -16.07 -22.39 -24.33
C THR A 249 -16.03 -22.04 -22.86
N ARG A 250 -15.44 -22.90 -22.05
CA ARG A 250 -15.43 -22.76 -20.59
C ARG A 250 -14.01 -22.85 -20.04
N VAL A 251 -13.63 -21.88 -19.22
CA VAL A 251 -12.38 -21.88 -18.43
C VAL A 251 -12.54 -22.91 -17.30
N VAL A 252 -11.72 -23.96 -17.35
CA VAL A 252 -11.68 -24.98 -16.29
C VAL A 252 -10.48 -24.70 -15.36
N LEU A 253 -10.45 -25.38 -14.21
CA LEU A 253 -9.39 -25.22 -13.22
C LEU A 253 -7.98 -25.35 -13.83
N ALA A 254 -7.77 -26.29 -14.73
CA ALA A 254 -6.48 -26.51 -15.39
C ALA A 254 -6.02 -25.31 -16.24
N ASP A 255 -6.95 -24.57 -16.87
CA ASP A 255 -6.63 -23.35 -17.61
C ASP A 255 -6.22 -22.23 -16.67
N ALA A 256 -6.91 -22.08 -15.52
CA ALA A 256 -6.55 -21.11 -14.49
C ALA A 256 -5.18 -21.42 -13.86
N GLU A 257 -4.90 -22.69 -13.56
CA GLU A 257 -3.61 -23.16 -13.07
C GLU A 257 -2.48 -22.84 -14.06
N ALA A 258 -2.68 -23.13 -15.33
CA ALA A 258 -1.70 -22.86 -16.37
C ALA A 258 -1.47 -21.35 -16.55
N ALA A 259 -2.53 -20.54 -16.50
CA ALA A 259 -2.44 -19.09 -16.59
C ALA A 259 -1.63 -18.46 -15.44
N LEU A 260 -1.74 -19.03 -14.25
CA LEU A 260 -0.99 -18.59 -13.07
C LEU A 260 0.43 -19.18 -12.99
N GLY A 261 0.79 -20.11 -13.88
CA GLY A 261 2.08 -20.81 -13.83
C GLY A 261 2.24 -21.71 -12.59
N THR A 262 1.13 -22.08 -11.96
CA THR A 262 1.10 -22.85 -10.70
C THR A 262 0.18 -24.07 -10.85
N LYS A 263 0.59 -25.20 -10.26
CA LYS A 263 -0.37 -26.30 -10.05
C LYS A 263 -1.21 -25.97 -8.82
N ALA A 264 -2.52 -25.82 -8.99
CA ALA A 264 -3.41 -25.72 -7.85
C ALA A 264 -3.42 -27.06 -7.10
N LEU A 265 -2.85 -27.09 -5.92
CA LEU A 265 -3.24 -28.11 -4.97
C LEU A 265 -4.61 -27.70 -4.43
N ARG A 266 -5.57 -28.65 -4.45
CA ARG A 266 -6.94 -28.49 -3.97
C ARG A 266 -6.93 -28.16 -2.46
N TYR A 267 -6.72 -26.90 -2.14
CA TYR A 267 -6.96 -26.39 -0.80
C TYR A 267 -8.12 -25.39 -0.87
N GLY A 268 -9.22 -25.76 -0.22
CA GLY A 268 -10.28 -24.83 0.09
C GLY A 268 -9.71 -23.65 0.90
N ARG A 269 -10.33 -22.47 0.80
CA ARG A 269 -9.95 -21.23 1.49
C ARG A 269 -9.66 -21.44 2.98
N ASP A 270 -10.42 -22.32 3.64
CA ASP A 270 -10.26 -22.65 5.06
C ASP A 270 -8.93 -23.39 5.31
N ALA A 271 -8.52 -24.29 4.41
CA ALA A 271 -7.26 -25.03 4.54
C ALA A 271 -6.01 -24.14 4.35
N HIS A 272 -6.09 -23.05 3.57
CA HIS A 272 -4.99 -22.09 3.43
C HIS A 272 -4.74 -21.35 4.75
N TYR A 273 -5.78 -20.82 5.41
CA TYR A 273 -5.66 -20.19 6.72
C TYR A 273 -5.19 -21.17 7.80
N ASP A 274 -5.60 -22.43 7.71
CA ASP A 274 -5.19 -23.49 8.63
C ASP A 274 -3.69 -23.80 8.51
N VAL A 275 -3.16 -23.88 7.28
CA VAL A 275 -1.72 -24.15 7.04
C VAL A 275 -0.87 -23.01 7.56
N ILE A 276 -1.24 -21.75 7.29
CA ILE A 276 -0.54 -20.58 7.80
C ILE A 276 -0.61 -20.53 9.33
N SER A 277 -1.78 -20.79 9.89
CA SER A 277 -1.97 -20.85 11.34
C SER A 277 -1.12 -21.96 11.99
N ALA A 278 -1.07 -23.12 11.35
CA ALA A 278 -0.22 -24.22 11.79
C ALA A 278 1.27 -23.87 11.70
N PHE A 279 1.71 -23.20 10.62
CA PHE A 279 3.08 -22.73 10.45
C PHE A 279 3.49 -21.78 11.59
N ILE A 280 2.72 -20.74 11.83
CA ILE A 280 2.99 -19.76 12.88
C ILE A 280 2.98 -20.42 14.26
N LYS A 281 1.97 -21.25 14.55
CA LYS A 281 1.83 -21.92 15.85
C LYS A 281 2.95 -22.93 16.10
N SER A 282 3.47 -23.60 15.06
CA SER A 282 4.63 -24.51 15.19
C SER A 282 5.90 -23.75 15.60
N ILE A 283 6.18 -22.63 14.92
CA ILE A 283 7.35 -21.81 15.25
C ILE A 283 7.20 -21.17 16.65
N ARG A 284 6.01 -20.68 16.99
CA ARG A 284 5.69 -20.15 18.33
C ARG A 284 5.82 -21.25 19.39
N GLY A 285 5.42 -22.48 19.06
CA GLY A 285 5.54 -23.66 19.91
C GLY A 285 6.95 -24.26 19.98
N SER A 286 7.95 -23.63 19.34
CA SER A 286 9.34 -24.07 19.34
C SER A 286 9.57 -25.45 18.70
N ASP A 287 8.78 -25.75 17.64
CA ASP A 287 8.93 -26.96 16.84
C ASP A 287 9.52 -26.61 15.45
N PRO A 288 10.84 -26.71 15.23
CA PRO A 288 11.47 -26.40 13.96
C PRO A 288 11.09 -27.39 12.86
N ASP A 289 10.87 -28.66 13.17
CA ASP A 289 10.54 -29.69 12.18
C ASP A 289 9.12 -29.46 11.62
N ALA A 290 8.16 -29.19 12.48
CA ALA A 290 6.83 -28.80 12.05
C ALA A 290 6.85 -27.47 11.27
N GLY A 291 7.62 -26.48 11.71
CA GLY A 291 7.84 -25.22 11.00
C GLY A 291 8.36 -25.44 9.58
N LEU A 292 9.39 -26.25 9.41
CA LEU A 292 9.95 -26.61 8.10
C LEU A 292 8.97 -27.40 7.23
N TYR A 293 8.20 -28.32 7.82
CA TYR A 293 7.19 -29.08 7.10
C TYR A 293 6.11 -28.15 6.51
N TRP A 294 5.58 -27.22 7.32
CA TRP A 294 4.58 -26.27 6.85
C TRP A 294 5.14 -25.29 5.84
N LEU A 295 6.39 -24.82 6.01
CA LEU A 295 7.09 -24.01 5.01
C LEU A 295 7.19 -24.74 3.67
N ALA A 296 7.67 -25.98 3.66
CA ALA A 296 7.80 -26.79 2.45
C ALA A 296 6.44 -26.97 1.77
N ARG A 297 5.39 -27.24 2.55
CA ARG A 297 4.03 -27.42 2.06
C ARG A 297 3.47 -26.13 1.42
N MET A 298 3.69 -24.96 2.05
CA MET A 298 3.29 -23.66 1.47
C MET A 298 4.02 -23.37 0.16
N LEU A 299 5.33 -23.60 0.11
CA LEU A 299 6.13 -23.37 -1.10
C LEU A 299 5.79 -24.33 -2.23
N ASP A 300 5.43 -25.59 -1.92
CA ASP A 300 5.02 -26.60 -2.92
C ASP A 300 3.70 -26.25 -3.57
N VAL A 301 2.77 -25.67 -2.80
CA VAL A 301 1.48 -25.16 -3.32
C VAL A 301 1.59 -23.81 -4.02
N GLY A 302 2.80 -23.22 -4.10
CA GLY A 302 3.05 -21.96 -4.76
C GLY A 302 2.64 -20.72 -3.94
N GLU A 303 2.61 -20.83 -2.60
CA GLU A 303 2.40 -19.67 -1.74
C GLU A 303 3.44 -18.57 -2.02
N ASP A 304 3.01 -17.32 -1.98
CA ASP A 304 3.91 -16.20 -2.17
C ASP A 304 5.01 -16.17 -1.10
N ALA A 305 6.25 -16.36 -1.52
CA ALA A 305 7.42 -16.35 -0.63
C ALA A 305 7.55 -15.03 0.15
N ARG A 306 7.09 -13.91 -0.42
CA ARG A 306 7.04 -12.60 0.27
C ARG A 306 6.01 -12.59 1.40
N PHE A 307 4.88 -13.26 1.18
CA PHE A 307 3.86 -13.42 2.22
C PHE A 307 4.42 -14.23 3.39
N ILE A 308 5.08 -15.37 3.11
CA ILE A 308 5.74 -16.20 4.14
C ILE A 308 6.78 -15.39 4.90
N ALA A 309 7.67 -14.68 4.19
CA ALA A 309 8.69 -13.82 4.78
C ALA A 309 8.10 -12.75 5.71
N ARG A 310 7.02 -12.05 5.28
CA ARG A 310 6.29 -11.09 6.13
C ARG A 310 5.81 -11.71 7.44
N ARG A 311 5.27 -12.93 7.38
CA ARG A 311 4.80 -13.62 8.58
C ARG A 311 5.93 -13.94 9.54
N LEU A 312 7.13 -14.30 9.03
CA LEU A 312 8.31 -14.53 9.86
C LEU A 312 8.81 -13.23 10.53
N VAL A 313 8.84 -12.11 9.81
CA VAL A 313 9.22 -10.80 10.37
C VAL A 313 8.25 -10.38 11.48
N ILE A 314 6.95 -10.54 11.27
CA ILE A 314 5.93 -10.25 12.29
C ILE A 314 6.14 -11.15 13.52
N LEU A 315 6.28 -12.46 13.32
CA LEU A 315 6.50 -13.45 14.40
C LEU A 315 7.77 -13.16 15.21
N ALA A 316 8.85 -12.73 14.54
CA ALA A 316 10.09 -12.34 15.21
C ALA A 316 9.87 -11.22 16.22
N SER A 317 8.99 -10.26 15.93
CA SER A 317 8.67 -9.14 16.83
C SER A 317 7.57 -9.48 17.84
N GLU A 318 6.55 -10.25 17.40
CA GLU A 318 5.35 -10.57 18.18
C GLU A 318 5.61 -11.65 19.24
N ASP A 319 6.28 -12.76 18.84
CA ASP A 319 6.41 -13.98 19.66
C ASP A 319 7.80 -14.18 20.26
N VAL A 320 8.86 -13.67 19.61
CA VAL A 320 10.23 -13.73 20.13
C VAL A 320 10.60 -12.42 20.82
N GLY A 321 10.35 -11.30 20.21
CA GLY A 321 10.55 -9.96 20.77
C GLY A 321 11.98 -9.76 21.27
N MET A 322 12.10 -9.21 22.47
CA MET A 322 13.39 -8.93 23.11
C MET A 322 14.02 -10.14 23.83
N ALA A 323 13.37 -11.30 23.81
CA ALA A 323 14.02 -12.53 24.29
C ALA A 323 15.19 -12.94 23.40
N ASP A 324 15.11 -12.67 22.08
CA ASP A 324 16.22 -12.74 21.14
C ASP A 324 16.13 -11.63 20.07
N PRO A 325 16.79 -10.49 20.26
CA PRO A 325 16.79 -9.39 19.31
C PRO A 325 17.32 -9.75 17.92
N MET A 326 18.18 -10.78 17.79
CA MET A 326 18.71 -11.25 16.51
C MET A 326 17.63 -11.89 15.63
N SER A 327 16.56 -12.37 16.20
CA SER A 327 15.45 -12.99 15.46
C SER A 327 14.84 -12.06 14.43
N LEU A 328 14.67 -10.77 14.74
CA LEU A 328 14.16 -9.79 13.76
C LEU A 328 15.19 -9.56 12.63
N VAL A 329 16.47 -9.49 12.94
CA VAL A 329 17.55 -9.32 11.95
C VAL A 329 17.61 -10.51 10.99
N VAL A 330 17.50 -11.72 11.50
CA VAL A 330 17.49 -12.97 10.70
C VAL A 330 16.24 -13.01 9.81
N ALA A 331 15.08 -12.67 10.34
CA ALA A 331 13.83 -12.64 9.56
C ALA A 331 13.87 -11.57 8.46
N ASP A 332 14.38 -10.37 8.74
CA ASP A 332 14.54 -9.29 7.73
C ASP A 332 15.56 -9.71 6.65
N ALA A 333 16.69 -10.32 7.02
CA ALA A 333 17.67 -10.82 6.07
C ALA A 333 17.06 -11.87 5.13
N ALA A 334 16.23 -12.80 5.66
CA ALA A 334 15.52 -13.78 4.85
C ALA A 334 14.49 -13.12 3.92
N ALA A 335 13.76 -12.09 4.38
CA ALA A 335 12.83 -11.34 3.56
C ALA A 335 13.52 -10.63 2.39
N ARG A 336 14.68 -10.00 2.63
CA ARG A 336 15.50 -9.39 1.58
C ARG A 336 16.06 -10.42 0.61
N ALA A 337 16.46 -11.61 1.10
CA ALA A 337 16.92 -12.68 0.24
C ALA A 337 15.81 -13.17 -0.70
N VAL A 338 14.55 -13.24 -0.26
CA VAL A 338 13.41 -13.56 -1.12
C VAL A 338 13.29 -12.58 -2.28
N GLU A 339 13.55 -11.29 -2.05
CA GLU A 339 13.47 -10.26 -3.09
C GLU A 339 14.70 -10.24 -4.01
N PHE A 340 15.89 -10.44 -3.45
CA PHE A 340 17.16 -10.32 -4.18
C PHE A 340 17.55 -11.60 -4.91
N VAL A 341 17.41 -12.76 -4.25
CA VAL A 341 17.82 -14.08 -4.79
C VAL A 341 16.64 -14.71 -5.57
N GLY A 342 15.42 -14.64 -5.01
CA GLY A 342 14.24 -15.27 -5.58
C GLY A 342 14.18 -16.78 -5.36
N LEU A 343 13.07 -17.39 -5.76
CA LEU A 343 12.90 -18.83 -5.77
C LEU A 343 13.56 -19.45 -7.02
N PRO A 344 14.12 -20.66 -6.94
CA PRO A 344 13.97 -21.62 -5.82
C PRO A 344 15.00 -21.47 -4.69
N GLU A 345 16.09 -20.76 -4.83
CA GLU A 345 17.22 -20.73 -3.89
C GLU A 345 16.86 -20.05 -2.56
N ALA A 346 16.02 -19.03 -2.57
CA ALA A 346 15.55 -18.33 -1.38
C ALA A 346 14.78 -19.21 -0.38
N LYS A 347 14.37 -20.44 -0.77
CA LYS A 347 13.84 -21.45 0.15
C LYS A 347 14.77 -21.74 1.31
N LEU A 348 16.08 -21.75 1.04
CA LEU A 348 17.11 -22.02 2.07
C LEU A 348 17.15 -20.88 3.10
N ASN A 349 17.02 -19.63 2.66
CA ASN A 349 17.00 -18.48 3.56
C ASN A 349 15.75 -18.47 4.44
N LEU A 350 14.58 -18.81 3.88
CA LEU A 350 13.34 -18.97 4.64
C LEU A 350 13.46 -20.11 5.66
N ALA A 351 14.00 -21.26 5.25
CA ALA A 351 14.19 -22.41 6.14
C ALA A 351 15.14 -22.07 7.31
N GLN A 352 16.24 -21.34 7.04
CA GLN A 352 17.16 -20.88 8.08
C GLN A 352 16.44 -19.96 9.08
N ALA A 353 15.62 -19.02 8.61
CA ALA A 353 14.83 -18.14 9.49
C ALA A 353 13.81 -18.93 10.32
N VAL A 354 13.14 -19.93 9.74
CA VAL A 354 12.20 -20.81 10.47
C VAL A 354 12.92 -21.55 11.61
N VAL A 355 14.08 -22.17 11.34
CA VAL A 355 14.84 -22.89 12.37
C VAL A 355 15.29 -21.93 13.47
N HIS A 356 15.84 -20.77 13.11
CA HIS A 356 16.26 -19.77 14.09
C HIS A 356 15.10 -19.31 14.98
N LEU A 357 13.99 -18.91 14.37
CA LEU A 357 12.82 -18.43 15.10
C LEU A 357 12.16 -19.50 15.96
N ALA A 358 12.13 -20.76 15.49
CA ALA A 358 11.58 -21.86 16.26
C ALA A 358 12.42 -22.18 17.48
N THR A 359 13.76 -22.12 17.36
CA THR A 359 14.68 -22.42 18.46
C THR A 359 14.99 -21.24 19.38
N ALA A 360 14.65 -20.01 18.98
CA ALA A 360 14.82 -18.82 19.82
C ALA A 360 13.92 -18.87 21.07
N PRO A 361 14.35 -18.29 22.21
CA PRO A 361 13.47 -18.09 23.36
C PRO A 361 12.28 -17.18 22.97
N LYS A 362 11.13 -17.39 23.58
CA LYS A 362 9.87 -16.70 23.23
C LYS A 362 9.48 -15.67 24.28
N SER A 363 9.09 -14.48 23.84
CA SER A 363 8.48 -13.45 24.67
C SER A 363 7.56 -12.54 23.85
N ASN A 364 6.33 -12.37 24.29
CA ASN A 364 5.38 -11.43 23.72
C ASN A 364 5.31 -10.09 24.52
N ARG A 365 6.28 -9.83 25.39
CA ARG A 365 6.25 -8.66 26.29
C ARG A 365 6.21 -7.33 25.55
N VAL A 366 6.88 -7.23 24.42
CA VAL A 366 6.85 -6.02 23.57
C VAL A 366 5.45 -5.78 22.99
N THR A 367 4.79 -6.81 22.52
CA THR A 367 3.42 -6.74 21.98
C THR A 367 2.42 -6.33 23.05
N MET A 368 2.52 -6.92 24.24
CA MET A 368 1.67 -6.56 25.38
C MET A 368 1.92 -5.14 25.86
N ALA A 369 3.18 -4.71 25.92
CA ALA A 369 3.57 -3.36 26.30
C ALA A 369 2.99 -2.31 25.34
N LEU A 370 3.13 -2.52 24.05
CA LEU A 370 2.59 -1.63 23.02
C LEU A 370 1.06 -1.57 23.11
N GLY A 371 0.38 -2.71 23.23
CA GLY A 371 -1.09 -2.76 23.35
C GLY A 371 -1.61 -1.99 24.58
N ALA A 372 -0.93 -2.11 25.74
CA ALA A 372 -1.27 -1.35 26.93
C ALA A 372 -1.04 0.17 26.75
N ALA A 373 0.09 0.55 26.16
CA ALA A 373 0.39 1.95 25.86
C ALA A 373 -0.60 2.56 24.84
N GLU A 374 -1.01 1.82 23.81
CA GLU A 374 -2.05 2.25 22.88
C GLU A 374 -3.41 2.41 23.54
N GLY A 375 -3.75 1.55 24.50
CA GLY A 375 -4.98 1.66 25.30
C GLY A 375 -5.03 3.00 26.05
N ASP A 376 -3.95 3.34 26.76
CA ASP A 376 -3.85 4.61 27.47
C ASP A 376 -3.81 5.81 26.51
N ALA A 377 -3.10 5.72 25.40
CA ALA A 377 -3.03 6.79 24.40
C ALA A 377 -4.37 7.08 23.71
N ARG A 378 -5.27 6.11 23.62
CA ARG A 378 -6.63 6.28 23.07
C ARG A 378 -7.65 6.75 24.12
N ALA A 379 -7.33 6.66 25.40
CA ALA A 379 -8.23 7.09 26.46
C ALA A 379 -8.43 8.62 26.40
N ALA A 380 -9.66 9.07 26.68
CA ALA A 380 -9.94 10.49 26.76
C ALA A 380 -9.15 11.12 27.92
N GLY A 381 -8.43 12.23 27.63
CA GLY A 381 -7.65 12.94 28.64
C GLY A 381 -6.18 12.51 28.73
N THR A 382 -5.61 11.89 27.69
CA THR A 382 -4.15 11.74 27.56
C THR A 382 -3.52 13.11 27.59
N GLY A 383 -2.79 13.44 28.67
CA GLY A 383 -2.26 14.77 28.94
C GLY A 383 -1.32 15.32 27.84
N GLU A 384 -1.00 16.58 27.96
CA GLU A 384 -0.07 17.25 27.07
C GLU A 384 1.38 16.79 27.32
N VAL A 385 2.22 16.90 26.28
CA VAL A 385 3.67 16.68 26.42
C VAL A 385 4.22 17.60 27.50
N PRO A 386 4.95 17.09 28.50
CA PRO A 386 5.57 17.90 29.55
C PRO A 386 6.42 19.03 28.94
N ILE A 387 6.36 20.24 29.55
CA ILE A 387 6.99 21.46 29.02
C ILE A 387 8.49 21.26 28.74
N HIS A 388 9.19 20.61 29.66
CA HIS A 388 10.63 20.36 29.56
C HIS A 388 10.99 19.40 28.41
N LEU A 389 10.07 18.57 27.94
CA LEU A 389 10.28 17.66 26.78
C LEU A 389 9.87 18.28 25.43
N ARG A 390 9.24 19.48 25.45
CA ARG A 390 8.84 20.13 24.20
C ARG A 390 10.06 20.69 23.48
N ASP A 391 10.04 20.66 22.15
CA ASP A 391 11.13 21.19 21.32
C ASP A 391 11.44 22.65 21.65
N ALA A 392 12.73 22.92 21.94
CA ALA A 392 13.25 24.24 22.30
C ALA A 392 14.04 24.90 21.14
N HIS A 393 14.20 24.25 19.99
CA HIS A 393 15.10 24.69 18.93
C HIS A 393 14.48 25.65 17.89
N TYR A 394 13.22 26.07 18.07
CA TYR A 394 12.57 27.00 17.15
C TYR A 394 12.44 28.41 17.70
N ARG A 395 12.31 29.40 16.80
CA ARG A 395 12.19 30.81 17.17
C ARG A 395 10.91 31.06 17.93
N GLY A 396 11.02 31.48 19.20
CA GLY A 396 9.88 31.70 20.11
C GLY A 396 9.66 30.63 21.17
N ALA A 397 10.34 29.48 21.09
CA ALA A 397 10.21 28.38 22.07
C ALA A 397 10.50 28.85 23.50
N ALA A 398 11.51 29.71 23.68
CA ALA A 398 11.88 30.28 24.98
C ALA A 398 10.75 31.14 25.61
N GLN A 399 9.96 31.86 24.78
CA GLN A 399 8.82 32.67 25.26
C GLN A 399 7.66 31.79 25.77
N LEU A 400 7.55 30.58 25.23
CA LEU A 400 6.56 29.57 25.61
C LEU A 400 7.08 28.65 26.75
N GLY A 401 8.32 28.83 27.18
CA GLY A 401 8.94 28.02 28.24
C GLY A 401 9.26 26.57 27.81
N HIS A 402 9.26 26.28 26.48
CA HIS A 402 9.55 24.95 25.98
C HIS A 402 11.00 24.55 26.27
N GLY A 403 11.20 23.30 26.67
CA GLY A 403 12.51 22.76 27.05
C GLY A 403 13.04 23.24 28.42
N LYS A 404 12.32 24.12 29.11
CA LYS A 404 12.78 24.64 30.42
C LYS A 404 12.71 23.52 31.46
N GLY A 405 13.87 23.28 32.09
CA GLY A 405 13.98 22.27 33.13
C GLY A 405 14.25 20.86 32.62
N TYR A 406 14.58 20.71 31.33
CA TYR A 406 15.07 19.44 30.85
C TYR A 406 16.47 19.18 31.41
N ASP A 407 16.62 18.06 32.08
CA ASP A 407 17.89 17.57 32.60
C ASP A 407 18.48 16.56 31.58
N TYR A 408 19.68 16.88 31.09
CA TYR A 408 20.28 16.12 29.99
C TYR A 408 21.08 14.94 30.52
N PRO A 409 20.67 13.69 30.22
CA PRO A 409 21.29 12.50 30.82
C PRO A 409 22.79 12.36 30.57
N HIS A 410 23.31 12.87 29.44
CA HIS A 410 24.74 12.83 29.14
C HIS A 410 25.61 13.76 29.98
N ASP A 411 25.02 14.70 30.73
CA ASP A 411 25.72 15.55 31.70
C ASP A 411 25.97 14.82 33.03
N HIS A 412 25.41 13.62 33.17
CA HIS A 412 25.51 12.77 34.36
C HIS A 412 26.39 11.54 34.10
N PRO A 413 27.29 11.17 35.03
CA PRO A 413 28.21 10.03 34.85
C PRO A 413 27.51 8.72 34.58
N GLU A 414 26.33 8.51 35.16
CA GLU A 414 25.51 7.29 35.01
C GLU A 414 24.73 7.28 33.68
N GLY A 415 24.69 8.39 32.94
CA GLY A 415 23.90 8.53 31.72
C GLY A 415 22.40 8.45 31.95
N TRP A 416 21.94 8.67 33.19
CA TRP A 416 20.55 8.59 33.59
C TRP A 416 20.18 9.72 34.58
N VAL A 417 18.94 10.20 34.49
CA VAL A 417 18.39 11.21 35.40
C VAL A 417 16.98 10.84 35.76
N GLU A 418 16.61 11.17 37.00
CA GLU A 418 15.25 11.02 37.46
C GLU A 418 14.42 12.21 37.01
N GLN A 419 13.71 12.08 35.91
CA GLN A 419 12.77 13.08 35.43
C GLN A 419 11.56 12.42 34.79
N ARG A 420 10.44 13.14 34.78
CA ARG A 420 9.20 12.64 34.22
C ARG A 420 9.22 12.76 32.66
N HIS A 421 9.08 11.62 31.96
CA HIS A 421 9.08 11.56 30.50
C HIS A 421 7.67 11.39 29.89
N ARG A 422 6.63 11.37 30.72
CA ARG A 422 5.25 11.13 30.29
C ARG A 422 4.32 12.20 30.88
N PRO A 423 3.12 12.40 30.28
CA PRO A 423 2.06 13.17 30.92
C PRO A 423 1.72 12.66 32.32
N ALA A 424 1.23 13.55 33.17
CA ALA A 424 0.93 13.22 34.59
C ALA A 424 -0.13 12.10 34.69
N GLU A 425 -1.05 12.03 33.75
CA GLU A 425 -2.18 11.10 33.72
C GLU A 425 -1.73 9.63 33.52
N VAL A 426 -0.57 9.44 32.93
CA VAL A 426 0.03 8.12 32.71
C VAL A 426 1.39 7.95 33.36
N ASP A 427 1.74 8.90 34.25
CA ASP A 427 2.95 8.79 35.07
C ASP A 427 2.83 7.61 36.04
N GLY A 428 3.94 6.90 36.26
CA GLY A 428 3.94 5.67 37.08
C GLY A 428 3.38 4.41 36.38
N ARG A 429 2.74 4.51 35.20
CA ARG A 429 2.35 3.32 34.44
C ARG A 429 3.58 2.54 33.98
N ARG A 430 3.59 1.23 34.19
CA ARG A 430 4.62 0.33 33.65
C ARG A 430 4.03 -0.44 32.48
N TYR A 431 4.52 -0.18 31.27
CA TYR A 431 4.10 -0.90 30.07
C TYR A 431 4.99 -2.12 29.79
N TYR A 432 6.30 -1.91 29.74
CA TYR A 432 7.24 -2.99 29.45
C TYR A 432 7.75 -3.63 30.74
N ASP A 433 7.46 -4.92 30.88
CA ASP A 433 7.89 -5.77 31.96
C ASP A 433 8.59 -6.98 31.37
N PRO A 434 9.96 -6.99 31.34
CA PRO A 434 10.72 -8.05 30.71
C PRO A 434 10.44 -9.41 31.36
N SER A 435 10.38 -10.44 30.52
CA SER A 435 10.30 -11.83 30.97
C SER A 435 11.64 -12.31 31.53
N GLN A 436 11.66 -13.55 32.01
CA GLN A 436 12.91 -14.24 32.39
C GLN A 436 13.48 -15.10 31.25
N HIS A 437 13.14 -14.81 30.01
CA HIS A 437 13.55 -15.62 28.86
C HIS A 437 14.62 -14.89 28.05
N GLY A 438 15.70 -15.64 27.71
CA GLY A 438 16.74 -15.16 26.81
C GLY A 438 17.34 -13.80 27.24
N PHE A 439 17.47 -12.89 26.30
CA PHE A 439 18.09 -11.58 26.50
C PHE A 439 17.26 -10.65 27.42
N GLU A 440 15.99 -10.93 27.67
CA GLU A 440 15.17 -10.13 28.60
C GLU A 440 15.64 -10.24 30.04
N ASN A 441 16.39 -11.30 30.44
CA ASN A 441 17.07 -11.36 31.74
C ASN A 441 18.08 -10.21 31.90
N GLU A 442 18.91 -9.96 30.88
CA GLU A 442 19.89 -8.88 30.89
C GLU A 442 19.19 -7.50 30.89
N ILE A 443 18.09 -7.37 30.14
CA ILE A 443 17.29 -6.14 30.14
C ILE A 443 16.72 -5.87 31.54
N ALA A 444 16.18 -6.90 32.19
CA ALA A 444 15.65 -6.78 33.54
C ALA A 444 16.73 -6.33 34.56
N GLU A 445 17.96 -6.83 34.43
CA GLU A 445 19.10 -6.41 35.26
C GLU A 445 19.49 -4.96 34.99
N ARG A 446 19.58 -4.55 33.71
CA ARG A 446 19.88 -3.17 33.33
C ARG A 446 18.79 -2.19 33.85
N MET A 447 17.51 -2.55 33.71
CA MET A 447 16.42 -1.72 34.21
C MET A 447 16.44 -1.56 35.72
N ARG A 448 16.84 -2.59 36.47
CA ARG A 448 17.00 -2.52 37.92
C ARG A 448 18.19 -1.65 38.36
N SER A 449 19.28 -1.69 37.60
CA SER A 449 20.47 -0.89 37.91
C SER A 449 20.30 0.60 37.62
N THR A 450 19.43 0.96 36.70
CA THR A 450 19.16 2.35 36.31
C THR A 450 18.00 2.98 37.08
N GLN A 451 17.10 2.21 37.70
CA GLN A 451 16.06 2.75 38.57
C GLN A 451 16.58 2.73 40.02
N PRO A 452 16.54 3.86 40.76
CA PRO A 452 16.86 3.81 42.19
C PRO A 452 15.89 2.85 42.85
N SER A 453 16.42 1.90 43.64
CA SER A 453 15.64 1.06 44.53
C SER A 453 14.69 1.99 45.31
N GLU A 454 13.39 1.70 45.30
CA GLU A 454 12.46 2.26 46.26
C GLU A 454 13.14 2.09 47.62
N LYS A 455 13.62 3.22 48.18
CA LYS A 455 14.14 3.24 49.56
C LYS A 455 13.00 2.73 50.43
N GLY A 456 13.21 1.57 51.03
CA GLY A 456 12.28 0.97 51.94
C GLY A 456 11.77 2.03 52.88
N SER A 457 10.46 2.15 52.95
CA SER A 457 9.77 2.85 54.04
C SER A 457 10.32 2.24 55.32
N GLY A 458 11.23 3.02 55.96
CA GLY A 458 11.85 2.62 57.20
C GLY A 458 10.78 2.23 58.19
N GLU A 459 10.89 1.04 58.71
CA GLU A 459 10.37 0.71 60.02
C GLU A 459 10.91 1.76 61.02
N GLU A 460 10.07 2.73 61.37
CA GLU A 460 10.27 3.46 62.63
C GLU A 460 10.10 2.43 63.75
N ASP A 461 11.23 2.05 64.34
CA ASP A 461 11.32 1.31 65.57
C ASP A 461 10.70 2.16 66.70
N PRO A 462 9.60 1.76 67.33
CA PRO A 462 9.12 2.40 68.50
C PRO A 462 9.97 1.96 69.71
N GLY A 463 11.20 2.51 69.75
CA GLY A 463 12.09 2.40 70.94
C GLY A 463 11.60 3.11 72.16
N ASN A 464 11.19 2.37 73.12
CA ASN A 464 11.41 2.40 74.54
C ASN A 464 11.79 3.76 75.18
N GLY A 465 10.93 4.27 76.00
CA GLY A 465 11.18 5.36 76.96
C GLY A 465 9.94 5.68 77.77
#